data_b071e74edb4f66819c14e14aa30307ec
#
_entry.id   b071e74edb4f66819c14e14aa30307ec
#
_cell.length_a   1.000
_cell.length_b   1.000
_cell.length_c   1.000
_cell.angle_alpha   90.00
_cell.angle_beta   90.00
_cell.angle_gamma   90.00
#
_symmetry.space_group_name_H-M   'P 1'
#
loop_
_entity.id
_entity.type
_entity.pdbx_description
1 polymer ?
#
loop_
_entity_poly.entity_id
_entity_poly.type
_entity_poly.pdbx_seq_one_letter_code
_entity_poly.pdbx_strand_id
1 'polypeptide(L)'
;MTKAIECINLVKKFGDYCAVDHMNLSFEKGQISALLGPNGAGKTTTISMILGMIKPTSGEVRVLGVPSGTKELRQRVGALLQDVKAADGLTVKEVLQLFRSYYRNPMSLERLLDISGLHADQKRRASSLSGGQRRRLAFAQSLAGNPELLLLDEPTVGMDIEARGRFWDTIQALASDGRTVLLTTHHLEEADAVADHIAVIASGQVVAEGTPARLKAQTALRTISFRAANAPAEQEWLTLPGVARAECNGERIRLYAQETDVLLFTLMQSEWGISDIDIQSASLEDTFLSLTATHKPTILR
;
A
#
# COMPACT_ATOMS: atom_id res chain seq x y z
N MET A 1 19.37 -3.42 -12.78
CA MET A 1 19.02 -2.75 -11.49
C MET A 1 19.24 -3.72 -10.35
N THR A 2 19.59 -3.26 -9.16
CA THR A 2 19.93 -4.14 -8.04
C THR A 2 18.70 -4.35 -7.16
N LYS A 3 18.31 -5.60 -6.94
CA LYS A 3 17.12 -5.92 -6.15
C LYS A 3 17.35 -5.69 -4.66
N ALA A 4 16.38 -5.07 -4.00
CA ALA A 4 16.34 -4.91 -2.56
C ALA A 4 15.67 -6.10 -1.87
N ILE A 5 14.64 -6.66 -2.49
CA ILE A 5 13.88 -7.81 -2.01
C ILE A 5 13.69 -8.78 -3.17
N GLU A 6 13.90 -10.07 -2.91
CA GLU A 6 13.59 -11.17 -3.82
C GLU A 6 12.89 -12.28 -3.05
N CYS A 7 11.72 -12.67 -3.52
CA CYS A 7 10.99 -13.87 -3.11
C CYS A 7 11.00 -14.83 -4.28
N ILE A 8 11.55 -16.03 -4.09
CA ILE A 8 11.74 -17.02 -5.15
C ILE A 8 10.94 -18.26 -4.80
N ASN A 9 9.91 -18.55 -5.59
CA ASN A 9 9.01 -19.69 -5.43
C ASN A 9 8.53 -19.86 -3.96
N LEU A 10 8.12 -18.74 -3.36
CA LEU A 10 7.87 -18.64 -1.93
C LEU A 10 6.56 -19.29 -1.55
N VAL A 11 6.58 -20.20 -0.59
CA VAL A 11 5.38 -20.87 -0.07
C VAL A 11 5.33 -20.75 1.46
N LYS A 12 4.13 -20.43 1.96
CA LYS A 12 3.84 -20.47 3.39
C LYS A 12 2.52 -21.15 3.67
N LYS A 13 2.57 -22.25 4.41
CA LYS A 13 1.40 -22.98 4.89
C LYS A 13 1.29 -22.89 6.41
N PHE A 14 0.07 -22.82 6.92
CA PHE A 14 -0.30 -22.93 8.33
C PHE A 14 -1.33 -24.06 8.43
N GLY A 15 -0.88 -25.26 8.79
CA GLY A 15 -1.70 -26.45 8.63
C GLY A 15 -2.10 -26.64 7.17
N ASP A 16 -3.41 -26.78 6.92
CA ASP A 16 -3.98 -26.96 5.57
C ASP A 16 -4.14 -25.64 4.81
N TYR A 17 -4.06 -24.50 5.50
CA TYR A 17 -4.21 -23.18 4.88
C TYR A 17 -2.91 -22.72 4.21
N CYS A 18 -2.97 -22.45 2.90
CA CYS A 18 -1.86 -21.88 2.13
C CYS A 18 -2.00 -20.36 2.08
N ALA A 19 -1.19 -19.66 2.88
CA ALA A 19 -1.24 -18.19 2.95
C ALA A 19 -0.42 -17.51 1.85
N VAL A 20 0.65 -18.18 1.35
CA VAL A 20 1.48 -17.73 0.23
C VAL A 20 1.76 -18.95 -0.63
N ASP A 21 1.49 -18.87 -1.92
CA ASP A 21 1.51 -19.99 -2.84
C ASP A 21 2.41 -19.72 -4.05
N HIS A 22 3.60 -20.34 -4.06
CA HIS A 22 4.61 -20.28 -5.12
C HIS A 22 4.91 -18.84 -5.63
N MET A 23 4.88 -17.87 -4.70
CA MET A 23 5.03 -16.46 -5.02
C MET A 23 6.45 -16.13 -5.50
N ASN A 24 6.54 -15.51 -6.68
CA ASN A 24 7.74 -14.86 -7.17
C ASN A 24 7.50 -13.36 -7.17
N LEU A 25 8.32 -12.60 -6.43
CA LEU A 25 8.15 -11.17 -6.23
C LEU A 25 9.51 -10.50 -6.05
N SER A 26 9.73 -9.36 -6.68
CA SER A 26 10.96 -8.61 -6.47
C SER A 26 10.73 -7.11 -6.46
N PHE A 27 11.52 -6.40 -5.62
CA PHE A 27 11.51 -4.95 -5.54
C PHE A 27 12.93 -4.41 -5.70
N GLU A 28 13.06 -3.33 -6.46
CA GLU A 28 14.34 -2.69 -6.77
C GLU A 28 14.80 -1.78 -5.61
N LYS A 29 16.11 -1.53 -5.53
CA LYS A 29 16.68 -0.57 -4.58
C LYS A 29 16.35 0.87 -4.97
N GLY A 30 16.18 1.73 -3.95
CA GLY A 30 16.00 3.18 -4.12
C GLY A 30 14.60 3.57 -4.65
N GLN A 31 13.61 2.70 -4.55
CA GLN A 31 12.25 2.93 -4.98
C GLN A 31 11.26 2.82 -3.83
N ILE A 32 10.13 3.50 -3.96
CA ILE A 32 8.94 3.28 -3.15
C ILE A 32 8.10 2.22 -3.86
N SER A 33 7.94 1.07 -3.23
CA SER A 33 7.12 -0.02 -3.76
C SER A 33 5.92 -0.28 -2.85
N ALA A 34 4.78 -0.64 -3.44
CA ALA A 34 3.58 -1.01 -2.70
C ALA A 34 3.20 -2.47 -2.94
N LEU A 35 2.85 -3.19 -1.89
CA LEU A 35 2.27 -4.53 -1.93
C LEU A 35 0.79 -4.43 -1.57
N LEU A 36 -0.06 -4.55 -2.57
CA LEU A 36 -1.51 -4.42 -2.46
C LEU A 36 -2.20 -5.77 -2.50
N GLY A 37 -3.37 -5.87 -1.91
CA GLY A 37 -4.18 -7.08 -1.94
C GLY A 37 -5.33 -7.01 -0.93
N PRO A 38 -6.39 -7.79 -1.10
CA PRO A 38 -7.48 -7.86 -0.13
C PRO A 38 -7.01 -8.42 1.22
N ASN A 39 -7.88 -8.34 2.23
CA ASN A 39 -7.61 -8.98 3.51
C ASN A 39 -7.48 -10.49 3.33
N GLY A 40 -6.47 -11.08 3.96
CA GLY A 40 -6.16 -12.51 3.80
C GLY A 40 -5.38 -12.87 2.53
N ALA A 41 -5.02 -11.93 1.67
CA ALA A 41 -4.22 -12.20 0.45
C ALA A 41 -2.78 -12.65 0.72
N GLY A 42 -2.28 -12.57 1.95
CA GLY A 42 -0.92 -12.99 2.31
C GLY A 42 0.07 -11.83 2.52
N LYS A 43 -0.36 -10.54 2.50
CA LYS A 43 0.53 -9.37 2.65
C LYS A 43 1.38 -9.43 3.92
N THR A 44 0.75 -9.48 5.09
CA THR A 44 1.43 -9.51 6.39
C THR A 44 2.30 -10.76 6.55
N THR A 45 1.85 -11.91 6.00
CA THR A 45 2.64 -13.15 5.97
C THR A 45 3.91 -12.97 5.14
N THR A 46 3.79 -12.36 3.96
CA THR A 46 4.93 -12.08 3.08
C THR A 46 5.91 -11.11 3.74
N ILE A 47 5.43 -10.01 4.33
CA ILE A 47 6.28 -9.07 5.09
C ILE A 47 6.98 -9.77 6.26
N SER A 48 6.27 -10.62 6.99
CA SER A 48 6.86 -11.37 8.12
C SER A 48 7.98 -12.31 7.67
N MET A 49 7.88 -12.93 6.48
CA MET A 49 8.95 -13.74 5.89
C MET A 49 10.11 -12.87 5.40
N ILE A 50 9.85 -11.72 4.80
CA ILE A 50 10.88 -10.75 4.39
C ILE A 50 11.68 -10.26 5.59
N LEU A 51 11.01 -9.97 6.72
CA LEU A 51 11.65 -9.61 7.99
C LEU A 51 12.37 -10.77 8.68
N GLY A 52 12.13 -12.02 8.23
CA GLY A 52 12.66 -13.23 8.89
C GLY A 52 12.03 -13.52 10.24
N MET A 53 10.84 -12.99 10.51
CA MET A 53 10.05 -13.26 11.71
C MET A 53 9.44 -14.67 11.68
N ILE A 54 9.07 -15.12 10.47
CA ILE A 54 8.60 -16.48 10.22
C ILE A 54 9.41 -17.09 9.07
N LYS A 55 9.63 -18.40 9.13
CA LYS A 55 10.30 -19.14 8.05
C LYS A 55 9.27 -19.53 6.97
N PRO A 56 9.63 -19.46 5.69
CA PRO A 56 8.83 -20.05 4.61
C PRO A 56 8.71 -21.57 4.80
N THR A 57 7.66 -22.17 4.25
CA THR A 57 7.50 -23.62 4.15
C THR A 57 8.43 -24.16 3.07
N SER A 58 8.54 -23.44 1.95
CA SER A 58 9.50 -23.69 0.87
C SER A 58 9.81 -22.40 0.11
N GLY A 59 10.80 -22.42 -0.76
CA GLY A 59 11.28 -21.23 -1.47
C GLY A 59 12.28 -20.41 -0.65
N GLU A 60 12.68 -19.28 -1.18
CA GLU A 60 13.74 -18.44 -0.62
C GLU A 60 13.32 -16.97 -0.59
N VAL A 61 13.77 -16.25 0.46
CA VAL A 61 13.66 -14.78 0.55
C VAL A 61 15.05 -14.20 0.74
N ARG A 62 15.44 -13.32 -0.16
CA ARG A 62 16.66 -12.50 -0.07
C ARG A 62 16.30 -11.03 0.13
N VAL A 63 17.01 -10.39 1.02
CA VAL A 63 16.85 -8.97 1.34
C VAL A 63 18.21 -8.30 1.31
N LEU A 64 18.35 -7.24 0.53
CA LEU A 64 19.62 -6.53 0.29
C LEU A 64 20.77 -7.48 -0.12
N GLY A 65 20.43 -8.58 -0.84
CA GLY A 65 21.37 -9.57 -1.35
C GLY A 65 21.71 -10.71 -0.40
N VAL A 66 21.21 -10.72 0.85
CA VAL A 66 21.46 -11.78 1.84
C VAL A 66 20.15 -12.48 2.25
N PRO A 67 20.20 -13.72 2.76
CA PRO A 67 19.00 -14.42 3.23
C PRO A 67 18.27 -13.65 4.34
N SER A 68 16.93 -13.69 4.34
CA SER A 68 16.11 -13.03 5.35
C SER A 68 16.40 -13.54 6.76
N GLY A 69 16.18 -12.70 7.78
CA GLY A 69 16.32 -13.07 9.20
C GLY A 69 17.77 -13.08 9.73
N THR A 70 18.76 -12.75 8.92
CA THR A 70 20.16 -12.67 9.37
C THR A 70 20.38 -11.49 10.34
N LYS A 71 21.38 -11.62 11.23
CA LYS A 71 21.73 -10.53 12.16
C LYS A 71 22.17 -9.26 11.45
N GLU A 72 22.83 -9.39 10.31
CA GLU A 72 23.24 -8.27 9.47
C GLU A 72 22.07 -7.42 9.00
N LEU A 73 20.99 -8.07 8.54
CA LEU A 73 19.79 -7.37 8.07
C LEU A 73 19.11 -6.54 9.15
N ARG A 74 19.16 -6.98 10.41
CA ARG A 74 18.57 -6.21 11.53
C ARG A 74 19.19 -4.84 11.73
N GLN A 75 20.42 -4.62 11.24
CA GLN A 75 21.08 -3.31 11.28
C GLN A 75 20.74 -2.42 10.08
N ARG A 76 20.18 -3.02 9.00
CA ARG A 76 19.98 -2.35 7.70
C ARG A 76 18.50 -2.21 7.33
N VAL A 77 17.60 -2.88 8.06
CA VAL A 77 16.16 -2.90 7.80
C VAL A 77 15.42 -2.28 8.98
N GLY A 78 14.55 -1.31 8.67
CA GLY A 78 13.57 -0.77 9.60
C GLY A 78 12.18 -1.32 9.30
N ALA A 79 11.35 -1.50 10.33
CA ALA A 79 9.99 -1.99 10.15
C ALA A 79 8.99 -1.23 11.02
N LEU A 80 7.87 -0.82 10.42
CA LEU A 80 6.68 -0.35 11.10
C LEU A 80 5.58 -1.36 10.85
N LEU A 81 5.22 -2.13 11.87
CA LEU A 81 4.16 -3.13 11.80
C LEU A 81 2.81 -2.54 12.24
N GLN A 82 1.73 -3.27 11.96
CA GLN A 82 0.36 -2.81 12.24
C GLN A 82 0.12 -2.61 13.74
N ASP A 83 0.54 -3.56 14.58
CA ASP A 83 0.36 -3.52 16.03
C ASP A 83 1.64 -3.07 16.73
N VAL A 84 1.74 -1.77 17.02
CA VAL A 84 2.84 -1.24 17.83
C VAL A 84 2.32 -0.85 19.19
N LYS A 85 2.72 -1.61 20.21
CA LYS A 85 2.46 -1.25 21.61
C LYS A 85 3.46 -0.17 22.04
N ALA A 86 2.96 0.87 22.71
CA ALA A 86 3.85 1.86 23.33
C ALA A 86 4.64 1.20 24.47
N ALA A 87 5.90 1.54 24.61
CA ALA A 87 6.70 1.14 25.75
C ALA A 87 6.15 1.83 27.02
N ASP A 88 5.64 1.06 27.97
CA ASP A 88 5.11 1.61 29.21
C ASP A 88 6.25 2.18 30.07
N GLY A 89 5.98 3.32 30.70
CA GLY A 89 6.89 3.95 31.67
C GLY A 89 7.98 4.84 31.07
N LEU A 90 8.26 4.77 29.78
CA LEU A 90 9.27 5.59 29.12
C LEU A 90 8.68 6.85 28.48
N THR A 91 9.46 7.91 28.45
CA THR A 91 9.18 9.12 27.67
C THR A 91 9.48 8.89 26.19
N VAL A 92 8.93 9.73 25.29
CA VAL A 92 9.22 9.71 23.85
C VAL A 92 10.73 9.71 23.59
N LYS A 93 11.47 10.61 24.27
CA LYS A 93 12.92 10.70 24.15
C LYS A 93 13.63 9.41 24.57
N GLU A 94 13.25 8.83 25.71
CA GLU A 94 13.84 7.59 26.22
C GLU A 94 13.55 6.40 25.30
N VAL A 95 12.34 6.31 24.74
CA VAL A 95 12.00 5.29 23.75
C VAL A 95 12.90 5.40 22.54
N LEU A 96 13.04 6.59 21.97
CA LEU A 96 13.91 6.79 20.79
C LEU A 96 15.38 6.51 21.11
N GLN A 97 15.89 6.92 22.28
CA GLN A 97 17.24 6.61 22.73
C GLN A 97 17.46 5.11 22.91
N LEU A 98 16.49 4.40 23.50
CA LEU A 98 16.55 2.94 23.65
C LEU A 98 16.64 2.25 22.29
N PHE A 99 15.77 2.60 21.33
CA PHE A 99 15.82 2.02 19.98
C PHE A 99 17.13 2.33 19.27
N ARG A 100 17.64 3.55 19.37
CA ARG A 100 18.95 3.93 18.83
C ARG A 100 20.11 3.10 19.38
N SER A 101 20.04 2.68 20.67
CA SER A 101 21.12 1.91 21.31
C SER A 101 21.30 0.50 20.74
N TYR A 102 20.33 -0.03 20.00
CA TYR A 102 20.43 -1.34 19.34
C TYR A 102 21.24 -1.32 18.03
N TYR A 103 21.57 -0.13 17.52
CA TYR A 103 22.18 0.02 16.21
C TYR A 103 23.58 0.62 16.31
N ARG A 104 24.48 0.20 15.40
CA ARG A 104 25.86 0.69 15.34
C ARG A 104 25.96 2.14 14.83
N ASN A 105 25.16 2.48 13.81
CA ASN A 105 25.11 3.78 13.18
C ASN A 105 23.70 4.36 13.24
N PRO A 106 23.20 4.73 14.44
CA PRO A 106 21.83 5.18 14.58
C PRO A 106 21.62 6.59 13.99
N MET A 107 20.41 6.84 13.48
CA MET A 107 19.96 8.19 13.12
C MET A 107 20.03 9.10 14.36
N SER A 108 20.32 10.38 14.19
CA SER A 108 20.37 11.32 15.32
C SER A 108 19.01 11.45 16.00
N LEU A 109 19.02 11.68 17.32
CA LEU A 109 17.77 11.86 18.08
C LEU A 109 16.97 13.06 17.57
N GLU A 110 17.66 14.14 17.25
CA GLU A 110 17.09 15.36 16.69
C GLU A 110 16.30 15.05 15.41
N ARG A 111 16.95 14.35 14.46
CA ARG A 111 16.31 13.96 13.20
C ARG A 111 15.07 13.07 13.41
N LEU A 112 15.11 12.16 14.38
CA LEU A 112 13.96 11.31 14.72
C LEU A 112 12.80 12.11 15.31
N LEU A 113 13.09 13.12 16.15
CA LEU A 113 12.10 14.02 16.70
C LEU A 113 11.50 14.93 15.63
N ASP A 114 12.32 15.43 14.69
CA ASP A 114 11.85 16.19 13.53
C ASP A 114 10.86 15.37 12.68
N ILE A 115 11.29 14.18 12.25
CA ILE A 115 10.50 13.28 11.41
C ILE A 115 9.15 12.92 12.09
N SER A 116 9.17 12.65 13.38
CA SER A 116 7.95 12.32 14.13
C SER A 116 7.09 13.53 14.47
N GLY A 117 7.63 14.76 14.40
CA GLY A 117 6.97 15.97 14.88
C GLY A 117 6.66 15.92 16.38
N LEU A 118 7.52 15.26 17.18
CA LEU A 118 7.30 15.06 18.62
C LEU A 118 8.28 15.85 19.51
N HIS A 119 8.88 16.91 19.01
CA HIS A 119 9.78 17.75 19.80
C HIS A 119 9.14 18.29 21.08
N ALA A 120 7.92 18.83 20.97
CA ALA A 120 7.19 19.35 22.12
C ALA A 120 6.80 18.27 23.12
N ASP A 121 6.62 17.03 22.64
CA ASP A 121 6.18 15.87 23.43
C ASP A 121 7.33 15.01 23.97
N GLN A 122 8.59 15.36 23.70
CA GLN A 122 9.74 14.51 23.98
C GLN A 122 9.88 14.06 25.45
N LYS A 123 9.36 14.85 26.39
CA LYS A 123 9.36 14.57 27.83
C LYS A 123 8.09 13.87 28.30
N ARG A 124 7.06 13.76 27.46
CA ARG A 124 5.80 13.06 27.80
C ARG A 124 6.02 11.56 27.75
N ARG A 125 5.26 10.81 28.57
CA ARG A 125 5.24 9.33 28.53
C ARG A 125 4.64 8.86 27.21
N ALA A 126 5.25 7.85 26.57
CA ALA A 126 4.78 7.28 25.32
C ALA A 126 3.35 6.72 25.44
N SER A 127 2.98 6.19 26.62
CA SER A 127 1.62 5.71 26.92
C SER A 127 0.55 6.82 26.92
N SER A 128 0.94 8.08 27.18
CA SER A 128 0.01 9.24 27.21
C SER A 128 -0.21 9.90 25.84
N LEU A 129 0.42 9.40 24.79
CA LEU A 129 0.27 9.93 23.44
C LEU A 129 -1.10 9.54 22.82
N SER A 130 -1.61 10.36 21.92
CA SER A 130 -2.75 10.00 21.08
C SER A 130 -2.40 8.85 20.12
N GLY A 131 -3.41 8.23 19.49
CA GLY A 131 -3.19 7.17 18.49
C GLY A 131 -2.25 7.60 17.37
N GLY A 132 -2.50 8.77 16.77
CA GLY A 132 -1.66 9.34 15.72
C GLY A 132 -0.24 9.69 16.20
N GLN A 133 -0.10 10.25 17.42
CA GLN A 133 1.22 10.50 18.01
C GLN A 133 1.99 9.19 18.25
N ARG A 134 1.33 8.14 18.75
CA ARG A 134 1.96 6.81 18.90
C ARG A 134 2.41 6.24 17.56
N ARG A 135 1.60 6.40 16.51
CA ARG A 135 1.97 5.94 15.15
C ARG A 135 3.21 6.67 14.64
N ARG A 136 3.28 7.99 14.82
CA ARG A 136 4.46 8.80 14.45
C ARG A 136 5.70 8.41 15.26
N LEU A 137 5.56 8.12 16.57
CA LEU A 137 6.67 7.61 17.39
C LEU A 137 7.16 6.26 16.87
N ALA A 138 6.25 5.33 16.55
CA ALA A 138 6.58 4.02 16.00
C ALA A 138 7.29 4.12 14.63
N PHE A 139 6.88 5.09 13.81
CA PHE A 139 7.59 5.40 12.57
C PHE A 139 9.02 5.88 12.83
N ALA A 140 9.23 6.81 13.76
CA ALA A 140 10.58 7.24 14.15
C ALA A 140 11.43 6.08 14.72
N GLN A 141 10.82 5.16 15.50
CA GLN A 141 11.50 3.95 15.96
C GLN A 141 11.97 3.06 14.79
N SER A 142 11.17 2.92 13.74
CA SER A 142 11.55 2.14 12.55
C SER A 142 12.76 2.75 11.81
N LEU A 143 12.99 4.05 11.98
CA LEU A 143 14.12 4.80 11.38
C LEU A 143 15.35 4.87 12.30
N ALA A 144 15.23 4.42 13.56
CA ALA A 144 16.30 4.60 14.56
C ALA A 144 17.65 4.02 14.13
N GLY A 145 17.67 2.92 13.37
CA GLY A 145 18.87 2.28 12.83
C GLY A 145 19.42 2.91 11.55
N ASN A 146 18.85 4.01 11.07
CA ASN A 146 19.21 4.60 9.78
C ASN A 146 19.17 3.59 8.62
N PRO A 147 18.02 2.89 8.39
CA PRO A 147 17.94 1.72 7.54
C PRO A 147 18.11 2.03 6.05
N GLU A 148 18.63 1.06 5.29
CA GLU A 148 18.66 1.08 3.82
C GLU A 148 17.31 0.66 3.22
N LEU A 149 16.58 -0.21 3.93
CA LEU A 149 15.24 -0.70 3.55
C LEU A 149 14.26 -0.46 4.68
N LEU A 150 13.12 0.15 4.34
CA LEU A 150 12.03 0.41 5.26
C LEU A 150 10.80 -0.38 4.85
N LEU A 151 10.27 -1.18 5.77
CA LEU A 151 9.05 -1.98 5.59
C LEU A 151 7.92 -1.37 6.41
N LEU A 152 6.84 -0.97 5.77
CA LEU A 152 5.75 -0.24 6.40
C LEU A 152 4.43 -0.98 6.18
N ASP A 153 3.87 -1.54 7.25
CA ASP A 153 2.59 -2.24 7.20
C ASP A 153 1.47 -1.30 7.66
N GLU A 154 0.62 -0.87 6.70
CA GLU A 154 -0.49 0.05 6.90
C GLU A 154 -0.08 1.35 7.64
N PRO A 155 0.92 2.11 7.15
CA PRO A 155 1.60 3.13 7.94
C PRO A 155 0.73 4.31 8.35
N THR A 156 -0.28 4.67 7.58
CA THR A 156 -1.10 5.89 7.72
C THR A 156 -2.38 5.70 8.53
N VAL A 157 -2.66 4.47 8.96
CA VAL A 157 -3.85 4.17 9.77
C VAL A 157 -3.86 4.99 11.05
N GLY A 158 -4.98 5.71 11.28
CA GLY A 158 -5.18 6.56 12.47
C GLY A 158 -4.47 7.91 12.42
N MET A 159 -3.88 8.31 11.29
CA MET A 159 -3.36 9.65 11.07
C MET A 159 -4.46 10.58 10.52
N ASP A 160 -4.45 11.84 10.96
CA ASP A 160 -5.22 12.89 10.32
C ASP A 160 -4.61 13.29 8.96
N ILE A 161 -5.33 14.08 8.18
CA ILE A 161 -4.95 14.46 6.80
C ILE A 161 -3.57 15.16 6.78
N GLU A 162 -3.34 16.08 7.72
CA GLU A 162 -2.10 16.85 7.77
C GLU A 162 -0.89 15.97 8.18
N ALA A 163 -1.08 15.10 9.19
CA ALA A 163 -0.05 14.14 9.61
C ALA A 163 0.29 13.15 8.49
N ARG A 164 -0.71 12.73 7.72
CA ARG A 164 -0.55 11.85 6.56
C ARG A 164 0.26 12.52 5.45
N GLY A 165 -0.04 13.78 5.13
CA GLY A 165 0.73 14.56 4.16
C GLY A 165 2.21 14.63 4.55
N ARG A 166 2.52 15.07 5.77
CA ARG A 166 3.91 15.13 6.30
C ARG A 166 4.61 13.76 6.31
N PHE A 167 3.86 12.69 6.57
CA PHE A 167 4.40 11.33 6.50
C PHE A 167 4.85 10.98 5.09
N TRP A 168 4.04 11.25 4.07
CA TRP A 168 4.37 10.95 2.67
C TRP A 168 5.52 11.82 2.17
N ASP A 169 5.56 13.11 2.52
CA ASP A 169 6.70 13.98 2.22
C ASP A 169 8.01 13.41 2.78
N THR A 170 7.96 12.88 4.01
CA THR A 170 9.13 12.24 4.64
C THR A 170 9.54 10.96 3.91
N ILE A 171 8.59 10.11 3.49
CA ILE A 171 8.88 8.89 2.74
C ILE A 171 9.52 9.23 1.39
N GLN A 172 9.01 10.21 0.67
CA GLN A 172 9.57 10.66 -0.60
C GLN A 172 10.99 11.22 -0.43
N ALA A 173 11.23 12.01 0.63
CA ALA A 173 12.57 12.51 0.95
C ALA A 173 13.55 11.37 1.25
N LEU A 174 13.12 10.34 2.01
CA LEU A 174 13.94 9.16 2.31
C LEU A 174 14.28 8.37 1.04
N ALA A 175 13.32 8.20 0.13
CA ALA A 175 13.56 7.53 -1.16
C ALA A 175 14.51 8.33 -2.05
N SER A 176 14.36 9.66 -2.10
CA SER A 176 15.26 10.55 -2.84
C SER A 176 16.70 10.50 -2.31
N ASP A 177 16.88 10.20 -1.01
CA ASP A 177 18.19 9.92 -0.39
C ASP A 177 18.73 8.50 -0.72
N GLY A 178 18.07 7.76 -1.62
CA GLY A 178 18.47 6.42 -2.08
C GLY A 178 18.01 5.26 -1.20
N ARG A 179 17.12 5.48 -0.23
CA ARG A 179 16.53 4.41 0.59
C ARG A 179 15.44 3.70 -0.16
N THR A 180 15.28 2.43 0.14
CA THR A 180 14.21 1.61 -0.42
C THR A 180 13.04 1.56 0.56
N VAL A 181 11.83 1.69 0.07
CA VAL A 181 10.61 1.59 0.88
C VAL A 181 9.69 0.54 0.27
N LEU A 182 9.24 -0.40 1.08
CA LEU A 182 8.13 -1.29 0.75
C LEU A 182 7.00 -1.03 1.74
N LEU A 183 5.83 -0.70 1.22
CA LEU A 183 4.64 -0.47 2.04
C LEU A 183 3.50 -1.40 1.66
N THR A 184 2.63 -1.66 2.63
CA THR A 184 1.28 -2.15 2.37
C THR A 184 0.29 -1.06 2.71
N THR A 185 -0.79 -0.98 1.97
CA THR A 185 -1.93 -0.13 2.29
C THR A 185 -3.20 -0.70 1.68
N HIS A 186 -4.34 -0.34 2.27
CA HIS A 186 -5.65 -0.51 1.66
C HIS A 186 -6.17 0.81 1.04
N HIS A 187 -5.45 1.91 1.23
CA HIS A 187 -5.71 3.19 0.60
C HIS A 187 -5.00 3.24 -0.77
N LEU A 188 -5.68 2.80 -1.81
CA LEU A 188 -5.11 2.66 -3.15
C LEU A 188 -4.68 4.00 -3.75
N GLU A 189 -5.37 5.09 -3.43
CA GLU A 189 -5.00 6.45 -3.82
C GLU A 189 -3.62 6.87 -3.28
N GLU A 190 -3.27 6.44 -2.04
CA GLU A 190 -1.95 6.71 -1.48
C GLU A 190 -0.86 5.98 -2.27
N ALA A 191 -1.09 4.70 -2.57
CA ALA A 191 -0.15 3.92 -3.38
C ALA A 191 0.00 4.50 -4.78
N ASP A 192 -1.11 4.94 -5.41
CA ASP A 192 -1.09 5.59 -6.73
C ASP A 192 -0.27 6.89 -6.76
N ALA A 193 -0.33 7.67 -5.67
CA ALA A 193 0.35 8.95 -5.57
C ALA A 193 1.86 8.85 -5.29
N VAL A 194 2.32 7.79 -4.60
CA VAL A 194 3.71 7.76 -4.08
C VAL A 194 4.53 6.58 -4.56
N ALA A 195 3.92 5.47 -5.04
CA ALA A 195 4.67 4.29 -5.40
C ALA A 195 5.25 4.38 -6.82
N ASP A 196 6.53 4.01 -6.96
CA ASP A 196 7.18 3.81 -8.26
C ASP A 196 6.77 2.46 -8.86
N HIS A 197 6.54 1.46 -8.00
CA HIS A 197 6.19 0.10 -8.39
C HIS A 197 5.14 -0.49 -7.46
N ILE A 198 4.16 -1.19 -8.03
CA ILE A 198 3.07 -1.85 -7.30
C ILE A 198 3.06 -3.33 -7.67
N ALA A 199 2.95 -4.18 -6.65
CA ALA A 199 2.61 -5.59 -6.81
C ALA A 199 1.23 -5.84 -6.16
N VAL A 200 0.32 -6.43 -6.91
CA VAL A 200 -1.02 -6.82 -6.45
C VAL A 200 -1.01 -8.31 -6.16
N ILE A 201 -1.40 -8.69 -4.96
CA ILE A 201 -1.52 -10.10 -4.57
C ILE A 201 -2.96 -10.47 -4.23
N ALA A 202 -3.35 -11.66 -4.64
CA ALA A 202 -4.62 -12.28 -4.28
C ALA A 202 -4.41 -13.79 -4.05
N SER A 203 -5.06 -14.35 -3.04
CA SER A 203 -4.98 -15.79 -2.70
C SER A 203 -3.54 -16.33 -2.60
N GLY A 204 -2.62 -15.52 -2.07
CA GLY A 204 -1.22 -15.91 -1.88
C GLY A 204 -0.33 -15.81 -3.12
N GLN A 205 -0.83 -15.34 -4.25
CA GLN A 205 -0.11 -15.24 -5.53
C GLN A 205 -0.05 -13.78 -6.02
N VAL A 206 0.98 -13.44 -6.82
CA VAL A 206 1.05 -12.16 -7.53
C VAL A 206 0.13 -12.24 -8.75
N VAL A 207 -0.86 -11.35 -8.80
CA VAL A 207 -1.83 -11.29 -9.91
C VAL A 207 -1.51 -10.20 -10.93
N ALA A 208 -0.81 -9.15 -10.50
CA ALA A 208 -0.30 -8.10 -11.39
C ALA A 208 0.86 -7.35 -10.74
N GLU A 209 1.78 -6.83 -11.55
CA GLU A 209 2.85 -5.96 -11.10
C GLU A 209 3.25 -4.94 -12.16
N GLY A 210 3.72 -3.77 -11.73
CA GLY A 210 4.18 -2.71 -12.62
C GLY A 210 4.10 -1.32 -11.97
N THR A 211 4.34 -0.28 -12.78
CA THR A 211 4.10 1.09 -12.34
C THR A 211 2.60 1.36 -12.20
N PRO A 212 2.17 2.32 -11.36
CA PRO A 212 0.75 2.69 -11.25
C PRO A 212 0.10 2.96 -12.61
N ALA A 213 0.78 3.72 -13.47
CA ALA A 213 0.30 4.03 -14.82
C ALA A 213 0.11 2.77 -15.69
N ARG A 214 1.06 1.82 -15.63
CA ARG A 214 0.95 0.56 -16.38
C ARG A 214 -0.20 -0.32 -15.89
N LEU A 215 -0.41 -0.39 -14.59
CA LEU A 215 -1.52 -1.16 -14.01
C LEU A 215 -2.86 -0.56 -14.41
N LYS A 216 -3.01 0.76 -14.32
CA LYS A 216 -4.24 1.46 -14.77
C LYS A 216 -4.52 1.26 -16.26
N ALA A 217 -3.48 1.24 -17.10
CA ALA A 217 -3.62 0.98 -18.52
C ALA A 217 -4.08 -0.45 -18.86
N GLN A 218 -3.83 -1.43 -17.98
CA GLN A 218 -4.30 -2.81 -18.20
C GLN A 218 -5.82 -2.96 -18.12
N THR A 219 -6.49 -2.09 -17.36
CA THR A 219 -7.94 -2.16 -17.18
C THR A 219 -8.71 -1.58 -18.36
N ALA A 220 -8.05 -0.80 -19.25
CA ALA A 220 -8.61 -0.15 -20.44
C ALA A 220 -9.93 0.61 -20.24
N LEU A 221 -10.50 0.61 -19.04
CA LEU A 221 -11.78 1.24 -18.72
C LEU A 221 -11.54 2.68 -18.25
N ARG A 222 -12.22 3.61 -18.87
CA ARG A 222 -12.37 4.99 -18.39
C ARG A 222 -13.72 5.12 -17.70
N THR A 223 -13.82 6.03 -16.75
CA THR A 223 -15.06 6.31 -16.06
C THR A 223 -15.65 7.61 -16.58
N ILE A 224 -16.90 7.56 -17.03
CA ILE A 224 -17.71 8.77 -17.27
C ILE A 224 -18.71 8.89 -16.14
N SER A 225 -18.64 9.95 -15.35
CA SER A 225 -19.63 10.28 -14.34
C SER A 225 -20.41 11.52 -14.75
N PHE A 226 -21.73 11.49 -14.55
CA PHE A 226 -22.62 12.57 -14.94
C PHE A 226 -23.91 12.54 -14.12
N ARG A 227 -24.74 13.58 -14.23
CA ARG A 227 -26.12 13.57 -13.76
C ARG A 227 -27.05 13.36 -14.92
N ALA A 228 -28.09 12.58 -14.71
CA ALA A 228 -29.19 12.36 -15.66
C ALA A 228 -30.53 12.68 -14.99
N ALA A 229 -31.20 13.74 -15.44
CA ALA A 229 -32.48 14.14 -14.87
C ALA A 229 -33.60 13.13 -15.18
N ASN A 230 -33.53 12.49 -16.36
CA ASN A 230 -34.46 11.46 -16.83
C ASN A 230 -33.69 10.13 -17.03
N ALA A 231 -33.06 9.63 -15.95
CA ALA A 231 -32.25 8.41 -16.02
C ALA A 231 -33.12 7.21 -16.46
N PRO A 232 -32.69 6.40 -17.43
CA PRO A 232 -33.35 5.15 -17.76
C PRO A 232 -33.08 4.10 -16.67
N ALA A 233 -33.67 2.90 -16.83
CA ALA A 233 -33.41 1.79 -15.94
C ALA A 233 -31.94 1.37 -15.98
N GLU A 234 -31.41 0.90 -14.84
CA GLU A 234 -29.98 0.55 -14.68
C GLU A 234 -29.47 -0.40 -15.77
N GLN A 235 -30.31 -1.32 -16.22
CA GLN A 235 -29.98 -2.29 -17.27
C GLN A 235 -29.76 -1.66 -18.66
N GLU A 236 -30.39 -0.53 -18.93
CA GLU A 236 -30.26 0.17 -20.23
C GLU A 236 -28.86 0.78 -20.40
N TRP A 237 -28.21 1.22 -19.31
CA TRP A 237 -26.84 1.71 -19.35
C TRP A 237 -25.85 0.66 -19.85
N LEU A 238 -26.09 -0.62 -19.56
CA LEU A 238 -25.23 -1.73 -20.00
C LEU A 238 -25.40 -2.07 -21.48
N THR A 239 -26.45 -1.54 -22.14
CA THR A 239 -26.67 -1.72 -23.59
C THR A 239 -25.90 -0.68 -24.42
N LEU A 240 -25.36 0.36 -23.79
CA LEU A 240 -24.63 1.40 -24.49
C LEU A 240 -23.28 0.90 -25.03
N PRO A 241 -22.80 1.45 -26.15
CA PRO A 241 -21.57 1.01 -26.78
C PRO A 241 -20.37 1.11 -25.85
N GLY A 242 -19.67 -0.02 -25.66
CA GLY A 242 -18.44 -0.10 -24.90
C GLY A 242 -18.59 -0.03 -23.38
N VAL A 243 -19.82 0.06 -22.84
CA VAL A 243 -20.05 0.05 -21.38
C VAL A 243 -19.90 -1.37 -20.82
N ALA A 244 -18.94 -1.54 -19.93
CA ALA A 244 -18.70 -2.80 -19.24
C ALA A 244 -19.40 -2.88 -17.88
N ARG A 245 -19.64 -1.72 -17.23
CA ARG A 245 -20.26 -1.63 -15.91
C ARG A 245 -20.95 -0.28 -15.75
N ALA A 246 -22.04 -0.27 -15.00
CA ALA A 246 -22.79 0.93 -14.62
C ALA A 246 -23.01 0.94 -13.10
N GLU A 247 -22.97 2.11 -12.50
CA GLU A 247 -23.34 2.37 -11.11
C GLU A 247 -24.28 3.56 -11.08
N CYS A 248 -25.46 3.35 -10.48
CA CYS A 248 -26.50 4.37 -10.37
C CYS A 248 -26.67 4.75 -8.89
N ASN A 249 -26.52 6.04 -8.59
CA ASN A 249 -26.69 6.57 -7.25
C ASN A 249 -27.61 7.79 -7.29
N GLY A 250 -28.93 7.54 -7.35
CA GLY A 250 -29.94 8.57 -7.63
C GLY A 250 -29.77 9.12 -9.04
N GLU A 251 -29.67 10.45 -9.18
CA GLU A 251 -29.43 11.14 -10.46
C GLU A 251 -27.96 11.03 -10.95
N ARG A 252 -27.05 10.61 -10.08
CA ARG A 252 -25.63 10.50 -10.43
C ARG A 252 -25.31 9.11 -10.95
N ILE A 253 -24.88 9.07 -12.20
CA ILE A 253 -24.56 7.84 -12.93
C ILE A 253 -23.05 7.80 -13.17
N ARG A 254 -22.48 6.61 -13.05
CA ARG A 254 -21.08 6.35 -13.35
C ARG A 254 -20.99 5.15 -14.29
N LEU A 255 -20.49 5.37 -15.50
CA LEU A 255 -20.29 4.34 -16.51
C LEU A 255 -18.81 4.05 -16.70
N TYR A 256 -18.47 2.78 -16.79
CA TYR A 256 -17.13 2.27 -17.03
C TYR A 256 -17.06 1.75 -18.47
N ALA A 257 -16.27 2.39 -19.32
CA ALA A 257 -16.22 2.07 -20.75
C ALA A 257 -14.78 2.11 -21.30
N GLN A 258 -14.52 1.32 -22.34
CA GLN A 258 -13.23 1.33 -23.04
C GLN A 258 -13.11 2.54 -23.97
N GLU A 259 -14.16 2.86 -24.70
CA GLU A 259 -14.21 3.96 -25.67
C GLU A 259 -15.16 5.05 -25.17
N THR A 260 -14.60 6.01 -24.43
CA THR A 260 -15.39 7.09 -23.82
C THR A 260 -15.90 8.11 -24.84
N ASP A 261 -15.23 8.27 -25.97
CA ASP A 261 -15.60 9.31 -26.95
C ASP A 261 -16.92 8.97 -27.66
N VAL A 262 -17.09 7.71 -28.07
CA VAL A 262 -18.33 7.20 -28.67
C VAL A 262 -19.47 7.24 -27.66
N LEU A 263 -19.17 6.83 -26.42
CA LEU A 263 -20.15 6.84 -25.34
C LEU A 263 -20.59 8.26 -25.01
N LEU A 264 -19.66 9.21 -24.90
CA LEU A 264 -19.97 10.62 -24.65
C LEU A 264 -20.89 11.20 -25.73
N PHE A 265 -20.59 10.92 -27.00
CA PHE A 265 -21.42 11.37 -28.10
C PHE A 265 -22.84 10.81 -28.01
N THR A 266 -22.98 9.52 -27.68
CA THR A 266 -24.28 8.88 -27.48
C THR A 266 -25.06 9.50 -26.33
N LEU A 267 -24.39 9.76 -25.20
CA LEU A 267 -24.99 10.40 -24.02
C LEU A 267 -25.48 11.83 -24.35
N MET A 268 -24.70 12.62 -25.11
CA MET A 268 -25.05 13.98 -25.47
C MET A 268 -26.22 14.07 -26.46
N GLN A 269 -26.48 13.00 -27.22
CA GLN A 269 -27.62 12.92 -28.14
C GLN A 269 -28.88 12.39 -27.50
N SER A 270 -28.79 11.87 -26.26
CA SER A 270 -29.92 11.30 -25.54
C SER A 270 -30.84 12.39 -24.96
N GLU A 271 -32.11 12.03 -24.71
CA GLU A 271 -33.09 12.88 -24.00
C GLU A 271 -33.02 12.75 -22.50
N TRP A 272 -31.96 12.17 -21.95
CA TRP A 272 -31.82 11.87 -20.52
C TRP A 272 -31.46 13.09 -19.66
N GLY A 273 -31.28 14.27 -20.26
CA GLY A 273 -30.96 15.51 -19.53
C GLY A 273 -29.61 15.43 -18.83
N ILE A 274 -28.58 15.06 -19.61
CA ILE A 274 -27.21 14.87 -19.11
C ILE A 274 -26.58 16.20 -18.72
N SER A 275 -25.98 16.25 -17.54
CA SER A 275 -25.25 17.42 -17.01
C SER A 275 -24.10 16.98 -16.08
N ASP A 276 -23.22 17.92 -15.74
CA ASP A 276 -22.13 17.70 -14.78
C ASP A 276 -21.22 16.50 -15.18
N ILE A 277 -20.79 16.48 -16.45
CA ILE A 277 -20.00 15.39 -17.01
C ILE A 277 -18.55 15.52 -16.55
N ASP A 278 -18.01 14.44 -15.99
CA ASP A 278 -16.61 14.29 -15.65
C ASP A 278 -16.08 12.96 -16.23
N ILE A 279 -14.92 13.02 -16.91
CA ILE A 279 -14.28 11.86 -17.52
C ILE A 279 -12.94 11.64 -16.86
N GLN A 280 -12.81 10.50 -16.21
CA GLN A 280 -11.58 10.12 -15.52
C GLN A 280 -10.97 8.87 -16.14
N SER A 281 -9.65 8.83 -16.19
CA SER A 281 -8.93 7.58 -16.44
C SER A 281 -9.26 6.56 -15.35
N ALA A 282 -9.13 5.27 -15.64
CA ALA A 282 -9.31 4.21 -14.65
C ALA A 282 -8.50 4.52 -13.37
N SER A 283 -9.14 4.46 -12.23
CA SER A 283 -8.45 4.57 -10.95
C SER A 283 -7.67 3.27 -10.65
N LEU A 284 -6.68 3.36 -9.77
CA LEU A 284 -6.02 2.16 -9.28
C LEU A 284 -7.01 1.23 -8.54
N GLU A 285 -8.07 1.81 -7.95
CA GLU A 285 -9.14 1.06 -7.27
C GLU A 285 -9.95 0.21 -8.26
N ASP A 286 -10.36 0.78 -9.39
CA ASP A 286 -11.08 0.04 -10.43
C ASP A 286 -10.24 -1.11 -10.98
N THR A 287 -8.94 -0.84 -11.20
CA THR A 287 -7.97 -1.84 -11.64
C THR A 287 -7.83 -2.95 -10.60
N PHE A 288 -7.66 -2.59 -9.34
CA PHE A 288 -7.51 -3.54 -8.24
C PHE A 288 -8.74 -4.44 -8.09
N LEU A 289 -9.95 -3.86 -8.15
CA LEU A 289 -11.20 -4.63 -8.08
C LEU A 289 -11.31 -5.63 -9.23
N SER A 290 -10.96 -5.24 -10.45
CA SER A 290 -11.02 -6.13 -11.62
C SER A 290 -10.01 -7.28 -11.51
N LEU A 291 -8.79 -7.01 -11.07
CA LEU A 291 -7.72 -8.00 -10.93
C LEU A 291 -8.00 -9.00 -9.78
N THR A 292 -8.63 -8.56 -8.70
CA THR A 292 -8.88 -9.40 -7.53
C THR A 292 -10.20 -10.16 -7.61
N ALA A 293 -11.19 -9.70 -8.38
CA ALA A 293 -12.49 -10.36 -8.56
C ALA A 293 -12.36 -11.77 -9.17
N THR A 294 -11.40 -11.97 -10.08
CA THR A 294 -11.15 -13.25 -10.74
C THR A 294 -10.45 -14.29 -9.85
N HIS A 295 -9.92 -13.85 -8.69
CA HIS A 295 -9.11 -14.68 -7.77
C HIS A 295 -9.77 -14.84 -6.39
N LYS A 296 -11.11 -14.87 -6.32
CA LYS A 296 -11.80 -15.16 -5.05
C LYS A 296 -11.42 -16.56 -4.56
N PRO A 297 -11.00 -16.71 -3.29
CA PRO A 297 -10.73 -18.03 -2.73
C PRO A 297 -12.02 -18.86 -2.78
N THR A 298 -11.94 -20.06 -3.33
CA THR A 298 -12.99 -21.05 -3.18
C THR A 298 -13.02 -21.42 -1.70
N ILE A 299 -13.95 -20.86 -0.94
CA ILE A 299 -14.21 -21.31 0.43
C ILE A 299 -14.85 -22.70 0.28
N LEU A 300 -14.04 -23.73 0.42
CA LEU A 300 -14.54 -25.08 0.68
C LEU A 300 -15.26 -25.01 2.04
N ARG A 301 -16.57 -25.16 1.98
CA ARG A 301 -17.45 -25.28 3.15
C ARG A 301 -17.18 -26.60 3.88
#